data_c68501da6499043d737da476f7cbec6a
#
_entry.id   c68501da6499043d737da476f7cbec6a
#
_cell.length_a   1.000
_cell.length_b   1.000
_cell.length_c   1.000
_cell.angle_alpha   90.00
_cell.angle_beta   90.00
_cell.angle_gamma   90.00
#
_symmetry.space_group_name_H-M   'P 1'
#
loop_
_entity.id
_entity.type
_entity.pdbx_description
1 polymer ?
#
loop_
_entity_poly.entity_id
_entity_poly.type
_entity_poly.pdbx_seq_one_letter_code
_entity_poly.pdbx_strand_id
1 'polypeptide(L)'
;GFSSILNGDMKRDIPMYFKNSSTADFATIDVTTIIDYNKRDSVLYMPYSQERLDGVISDSITEAGLEKTISQLNAAASGFFETPINKYQLDAILSKNNYYAGHAAIAFYPCLTVPMGYSAEGEPANLTFMAPSFSEEKLLMLGAAYENISNHRKSPKGYQ
;
A
#
# COMPACT_ATOMS: atom_id res chain seq x y z
N GLY A 1 -10.97 7.24 7.99
CA GLY A 1 -11.41 7.44 6.58
C GLY A 1 -10.56 6.72 5.52
N PHE A 2 -9.36 6.21 5.87
CA PHE A 2 -8.49 5.53 4.89
C PHE A 2 -9.15 4.28 4.27
N SER A 3 -9.83 3.47 5.08
CA SER A 3 -10.55 2.30 4.56
C SER A 3 -11.67 2.69 3.60
N SER A 4 -12.37 3.80 3.85
CA SER A 4 -13.43 4.28 2.94
C SER A 4 -12.87 4.78 1.60
N ILE A 5 -11.62 5.31 1.57
CA ILE A 5 -10.96 5.64 0.30
C ILE A 5 -10.75 4.35 -0.50
N LEU A 6 -10.16 3.32 0.10
CA LEU A 6 -9.92 2.04 -0.57
C LEU A 6 -11.23 1.39 -1.03
N ASN A 7 -12.27 1.43 -0.19
CA ASN A 7 -13.58 0.88 -0.51
C ASN A 7 -14.23 1.62 -1.69
N GLY A 8 -14.22 2.95 -1.67
CA GLY A 8 -14.78 3.79 -2.74
C GLY A 8 -14.07 3.57 -4.07
N ASP A 9 -12.74 3.58 -4.05
CA ASP A 9 -11.95 3.34 -5.25
C ASP A 9 -12.16 1.92 -5.79
N MET A 10 -12.11 0.89 -4.96
CA MET A 10 -12.37 -0.50 -5.39
C MET A 10 -13.78 -0.66 -5.98
N LYS A 11 -14.78 -0.05 -5.37
CA LYS A 11 -16.18 -0.10 -5.85
C LYS A 11 -16.32 0.49 -7.26
N ARG A 12 -15.58 1.56 -7.55
CA ARG A 12 -15.56 2.24 -8.86
C ARG A 12 -14.67 1.51 -9.87
N ASP A 13 -13.45 1.17 -9.47
CA ASP A 13 -12.40 0.80 -10.40
C ASP A 13 -12.43 -0.68 -10.81
N ILE A 14 -12.91 -1.59 -9.96
CA ILE A 14 -13.02 -3.01 -10.29
C ILE A 14 -13.95 -3.25 -11.50
N PRO A 15 -15.18 -2.73 -11.54
CA PRO A 15 -16.03 -2.86 -12.73
C PRO A 15 -15.42 -2.21 -13.97
N MET A 16 -14.78 -1.04 -13.82
CA MET A 16 -14.12 -0.35 -14.92
C MET A 16 -12.95 -1.15 -15.50
N TYR A 17 -12.14 -1.76 -14.63
CA TYR A 17 -11.04 -2.61 -15.04
C TYR A 17 -11.53 -3.80 -15.90
N PHE A 18 -12.51 -4.54 -15.41
CA PHE A 18 -13.05 -5.68 -16.15
C PHE A 18 -13.71 -5.27 -17.47
N LYS A 19 -14.46 -4.18 -17.47
CA LYS A 19 -15.10 -3.65 -18.69
C LYS A 19 -14.07 -3.29 -19.77
N ASN A 20 -12.92 -2.73 -19.39
CA ASN A 20 -11.95 -2.18 -20.33
C ASN A 20 -10.81 -3.15 -20.67
N SER A 21 -10.54 -4.14 -19.83
CA SER A 21 -9.34 -4.98 -19.93
C SER A 21 -9.63 -6.47 -20.15
N SER A 22 -10.90 -6.89 -20.14
CA SER A 22 -11.28 -8.29 -20.26
C SER A 22 -12.02 -8.61 -21.56
N THR A 23 -12.23 -9.91 -21.80
CA THR A 23 -13.14 -10.40 -22.82
C THR A 23 -14.59 -10.11 -22.44
N ALA A 24 -15.52 -10.20 -23.42
CA ALA A 24 -16.93 -9.94 -23.20
C ALA A 24 -17.54 -10.76 -22.03
N ASP A 25 -17.05 -11.97 -21.80
CA ASP A 25 -17.53 -12.86 -20.74
C ASP A 25 -17.26 -12.33 -19.33
N PHE A 26 -16.23 -11.51 -19.16
CA PHE A 26 -15.83 -10.92 -17.87
C PHE A 26 -16.16 -9.44 -17.73
N ALA A 27 -16.65 -8.79 -18.80
CA ALA A 27 -16.88 -7.34 -18.82
C ALA A 27 -17.94 -6.85 -17.81
N THR A 28 -18.76 -7.75 -17.26
CA THR A 28 -19.82 -7.44 -16.29
C THR A 28 -19.44 -7.78 -14.84
N ILE A 29 -18.18 -8.17 -14.59
CA ILE A 29 -17.72 -8.51 -13.23
C ILE A 29 -17.61 -7.23 -12.39
N ASP A 30 -18.22 -7.29 -11.22
CA ASP A 30 -18.14 -6.30 -10.15
C ASP A 30 -17.76 -6.97 -8.82
N VAL A 31 -17.68 -6.18 -7.76
CA VAL A 31 -17.33 -6.70 -6.42
C VAL A 31 -18.34 -7.71 -5.92
N THR A 32 -19.63 -7.52 -6.20
CA THR A 32 -20.70 -8.45 -5.78
C THR A 32 -20.52 -9.81 -6.47
N THR A 33 -20.24 -9.80 -7.77
CA THR A 33 -19.97 -11.02 -8.56
C THR A 33 -18.80 -11.81 -7.97
N ILE A 34 -17.72 -11.12 -7.56
CA ILE A 34 -16.55 -11.75 -6.93
C ILE A 34 -16.93 -12.37 -5.57
N ILE A 35 -17.66 -11.63 -4.74
CA ILE A 35 -18.15 -12.10 -3.43
C ILE A 35 -18.99 -13.37 -3.58
N ASP A 36 -19.92 -13.37 -4.52
CA ASP A 36 -20.82 -14.51 -4.75
C ASP A 36 -20.08 -15.72 -5.32
N TYR A 37 -19.08 -15.48 -6.17
CA TYR A 37 -18.19 -16.55 -6.63
C TYR A 37 -17.45 -17.19 -5.45
N ASN A 38 -16.85 -16.39 -4.59
CA ASN A 38 -16.08 -16.85 -3.43
C ASN A 38 -16.93 -17.70 -2.46
N LYS A 39 -18.19 -17.33 -2.27
CA LYS A 39 -19.13 -18.08 -1.42
C LYS A 39 -19.45 -19.50 -1.91
N ARG A 40 -19.17 -19.84 -3.18
CA ARG A 40 -19.42 -21.19 -3.73
C ARG A 40 -18.56 -22.25 -3.05
N ASP A 41 -17.33 -21.88 -2.65
CA ASP A 41 -16.44 -22.71 -1.85
C ASP A 41 -15.59 -21.79 -0.95
N SER A 42 -16.07 -21.55 0.25
CA SER A 42 -15.43 -20.65 1.19
C SER A 42 -14.06 -21.13 1.68
N VAL A 43 -13.84 -22.43 1.69
CA VAL A 43 -12.56 -23.02 2.12
C VAL A 43 -11.49 -22.80 1.06
N LEU A 44 -11.86 -22.96 -0.21
CA LEU A 44 -10.94 -22.83 -1.33
C LEU A 44 -10.70 -21.37 -1.72
N TYR A 45 -11.77 -20.55 -1.82
CA TYR A 45 -11.70 -19.22 -2.43
C TYR A 45 -11.54 -18.07 -1.44
N MET A 46 -11.86 -18.28 -0.15
CA MET A 46 -11.69 -17.26 0.88
C MET A 46 -11.15 -17.83 2.21
N PRO A 47 -10.01 -18.54 2.19
CA PRO A 47 -9.44 -19.19 3.37
C PRO A 47 -9.06 -18.20 4.49
N TYR A 48 -8.93 -16.91 4.16
CA TYR A 48 -8.61 -15.83 5.10
C TYR A 48 -9.75 -14.82 5.26
N SER A 49 -11.01 -15.23 5.01
CA SER A 49 -12.20 -14.37 4.93
C SER A 49 -12.25 -13.45 3.70
N GLN A 50 -13.34 -12.70 3.54
CA GLN A 50 -13.48 -11.68 2.51
C GLN A 50 -14.00 -10.33 3.06
N GLU A 51 -13.76 -10.07 4.33
CA GLU A 51 -14.21 -8.84 5.02
C GLU A 51 -13.87 -7.55 4.26
N ARG A 52 -12.75 -7.55 3.51
CA ARG A 52 -12.36 -6.40 2.69
C ARG A 52 -13.35 -6.15 1.55
N LEU A 53 -13.78 -7.19 0.86
CA LEU A 53 -14.78 -7.09 -0.21
C LEU A 53 -16.17 -6.74 0.35
N ASP A 54 -16.55 -7.34 1.48
CA ASP A 54 -17.79 -7.02 2.17
C ASP A 54 -17.80 -5.55 2.62
N GLY A 55 -16.65 -5.03 3.07
CA GLY A 55 -16.45 -3.62 3.39
C GLY A 55 -16.68 -2.69 2.20
N VAL A 56 -16.24 -3.07 0.99
CA VAL A 56 -16.48 -2.30 -0.24
C VAL A 56 -17.98 -2.15 -0.53
N ILE A 57 -18.75 -3.24 -0.36
CA ILE A 57 -20.20 -3.21 -0.60
C ILE A 57 -20.94 -2.40 0.47
N SER A 58 -20.57 -2.57 1.74
CA SER A 58 -21.25 -1.92 2.87
C SER A 58 -20.91 -0.43 3.03
N ASP A 59 -19.79 0.03 2.46
CA ASP A 59 -19.39 1.44 2.55
C ASP A 59 -20.31 2.32 1.72
N SER A 60 -20.87 3.34 2.38
CA SER A 60 -21.82 4.29 1.79
C SER A 60 -21.20 5.66 1.46
N ILE A 61 -19.84 5.73 1.42
CA ILE A 61 -19.19 7.00 1.11
C ILE A 61 -19.61 7.53 -0.26
N THR A 62 -19.98 8.79 -0.34
CA THR A 62 -20.30 9.46 -1.60
C THR A 62 -19.03 9.97 -2.27
N GLU A 63 -19.07 10.26 -3.59
CA GLU A 63 -17.94 10.84 -4.33
C GLU A 63 -17.41 12.12 -3.66
N ALA A 64 -18.29 13.05 -3.30
CA ALA A 64 -17.91 14.26 -2.60
C ALA A 64 -17.32 13.98 -1.20
N GLY A 65 -17.82 12.95 -0.52
CA GLY A 65 -17.27 12.48 0.76
C GLY A 65 -15.88 11.90 0.58
N LEU A 66 -15.65 11.15 -0.49
CA LEU A 66 -14.38 10.55 -0.86
C LEU A 66 -13.32 11.64 -1.13
N GLU A 67 -13.62 12.61 -2.01
CA GLU A 67 -12.73 13.73 -2.33
C GLU A 67 -12.35 14.54 -1.08
N LYS A 68 -13.32 14.84 -0.22
CA LYS A 68 -13.09 15.54 1.05
C LYS A 68 -12.17 14.73 1.96
N THR A 69 -12.40 13.43 2.08
CA THR A 69 -11.60 12.53 2.92
C THR A 69 -10.17 12.43 2.41
N ILE A 70 -9.97 12.27 1.10
CA ILE A 70 -8.64 12.26 0.46
C ILE A 70 -7.91 13.56 0.78
N SER A 71 -8.52 14.71 0.56
CA SER A 71 -7.90 16.02 0.81
C SER A 71 -7.48 16.19 2.28
N GLN A 72 -8.36 15.84 3.22
CA GLN A 72 -8.06 15.94 4.65
C GLN A 72 -6.93 15.01 5.09
N LEU A 73 -6.95 13.77 4.64
CA LEU A 73 -5.91 12.80 4.98
C LEU A 73 -4.58 13.14 4.32
N ASN A 74 -4.60 13.61 3.07
CA ASN A 74 -3.38 14.07 2.39
C ASN A 74 -2.73 15.23 3.13
N ALA A 75 -3.50 16.26 3.52
CA ALA A 75 -2.97 17.39 4.28
C ALA A 75 -2.37 16.94 5.63
N ALA A 76 -3.04 16.03 6.33
CA ALA A 76 -2.54 15.51 7.61
C ALA A 76 -1.27 14.66 7.44
N ALA A 77 -1.23 13.79 6.44
CA ALA A 77 -0.08 12.94 6.16
C ALA A 77 1.12 13.74 5.64
N SER A 78 0.90 14.71 4.76
CA SER A 78 1.95 15.63 4.31
C SER A 78 2.56 16.38 5.48
N GLY A 79 1.73 16.97 6.36
CA GLY A 79 2.22 17.65 7.56
C GLY A 79 3.00 16.75 8.52
N PHE A 80 2.63 15.48 8.62
CA PHE A 80 3.36 14.49 9.43
C PHE A 80 4.81 14.32 8.95
N PHE A 81 5.06 14.30 7.64
CA PHE A 81 6.40 14.17 7.07
C PHE A 81 7.12 15.51 6.93
N GLU A 82 6.46 16.54 6.41
CA GLU A 82 7.08 17.84 6.12
C GLU A 82 7.57 18.55 7.38
N THR A 83 6.84 18.44 8.48
CA THR A 83 7.22 19.09 9.73
C THR A 83 8.62 18.70 10.19
N PRO A 84 8.97 17.42 10.38
CA PRO A 84 10.34 17.03 10.76
C PRO A 84 11.34 17.23 9.61
N ILE A 85 10.98 16.97 8.36
CA ILE A 85 11.86 17.16 7.21
C ILE A 85 12.36 18.60 7.16
N ASN A 86 11.44 19.57 7.23
CA ASN A 86 11.78 20.99 7.16
C ASN A 86 12.51 21.48 8.41
N LYS A 87 12.06 21.04 9.59
CA LYS A 87 12.66 21.45 10.87
C LYS A 87 14.11 21.00 11.01
N TYR A 88 14.39 19.77 10.61
CA TYR A 88 15.69 19.14 10.81
C TYR A 88 16.51 19.01 9.52
N GLN A 89 16.01 19.55 8.41
CA GLN A 89 16.65 19.47 7.07
C GLN A 89 17.01 18.03 6.68
N LEU A 90 16.02 17.13 6.82
CA LEU A 90 16.20 15.70 6.57
C LEU A 90 16.07 15.39 5.08
N ASP A 91 16.89 14.48 4.59
CA ASP A 91 16.78 13.93 3.24
C ASP A 91 15.69 12.85 3.12
N ALA A 92 15.45 12.11 4.19
CA ALA A 92 14.42 11.07 4.26
C ALA A 92 14.01 10.80 5.71
N ILE A 93 12.85 10.16 5.88
CA ILE A 93 12.39 9.61 7.15
C ILE A 93 12.49 8.08 7.06
N LEU A 94 12.88 7.43 8.15
CA LEU A 94 13.07 6.00 8.23
C LEU A 94 11.97 5.34 9.04
N SER A 95 11.58 4.14 8.61
CA SER A 95 10.63 3.29 9.32
C SER A 95 11.09 1.84 9.30
N LYS A 96 10.86 1.12 10.39
CA LYS A 96 11.03 -0.34 10.41
C LYS A 96 9.89 -0.96 9.59
N ASN A 97 10.24 -1.88 8.70
CA ASN A 97 9.30 -2.53 7.80
C ASN A 97 8.47 -1.49 7.03
N ASN A 98 7.20 -1.76 6.79
CA ASN A 98 6.27 -0.84 6.12
C ASN A 98 5.37 -0.05 7.07
N TYR A 99 5.80 0.19 8.32
CA TYR A 99 4.92 0.71 9.37
C TYR A 99 4.22 2.03 9.00
N TYR A 100 4.93 2.93 8.33
CA TYR A 100 4.38 4.21 7.89
C TYR A 100 4.06 4.29 6.38
N ALA A 101 4.07 3.15 5.67
CA ALA A 101 3.80 3.14 4.23
C ALA A 101 2.40 3.68 3.88
N GLY A 102 1.38 3.42 4.72
CA GLY A 102 0.06 4.00 4.52
C GLY A 102 0.01 5.52 4.62
N HIS A 103 0.79 6.11 5.55
CA HIS A 103 0.93 7.57 5.65
C HIS A 103 1.64 8.15 4.42
N ALA A 104 2.71 7.50 3.99
CA ALA A 104 3.46 7.91 2.80
C ALA A 104 2.60 7.82 1.53
N ALA A 105 1.82 6.74 1.37
CA ALA A 105 0.90 6.59 0.24
C ALA A 105 -0.13 7.72 0.17
N ILE A 106 -0.72 8.10 1.31
CA ILE A 106 -1.69 9.20 1.40
C ILE A 106 -1.02 10.56 1.13
N ALA A 107 0.23 10.74 1.54
CA ALA A 107 1.01 11.95 1.27
C ALA A 107 1.54 12.01 -0.18
N PHE A 108 1.37 10.95 -0.98
CA PHE A 108 1.98 10.78 -2.31
C PHE A 108 3.53 10.79 -2.26
N TYR A 109 4.08 10.22 -1.19
CA TYR A 109 5.51 10.13 -0.96
C TYR A 109 6.03 8.77 -1.40
N PRO A 110 7.12 8.71 -2.18
CA PRO A 110 7.77 7.47 -2.54
C PRO A 110 8.40 6.78 -1.32
N CYS A 111 8.41 5.45 -1.36
CA CYS A 111 9.03 4.60 -0.35
C CYS A 111 10.01 3.64 -1.01
N LEU A 112 11.18 3.48 -0.42
CA LEU A 112 12.16 2.46 -0.78
C LEU A 112 12.44 1.58 0.44
N THR A 113 12.25 0.28 0.29
CA THR A 113 12.49 -0.70 1.36
C THR A 113 13.69 -1.57 1.03
N VAL A 114 14.62 -1.69 1.98
CA VAL A 114 15.82 -2.53 1.87
C VAL A 114 15.93 -3.48 3.05
N PRO A 115 16.57 -4.65 2.89
CA PRO A 115 16.79 -5.60 3.98
C PRO A 115 17.61 -4.98 5.11
N MET A 116 17.13 -5.05 6.36
CA MET A 116 17.80 -4.55 7.55
C MET A 116 18.42 -5.69 8.41
N GLY A 117 17.98 -6.91 8.19
CA GLY A 117 18.44 -8.09 8.93
C GLY A 117 17.36 -9.12 9.16
N TYR A 118 17.57 -9.98 10.13
CA TYR A 118 16.65 -11.05 10.50
C TYR A 118 16.54 -11.14 12.03
N SER A 119 15.37 -11.54 12.53
CA SER A 119 15.21 -11.88 13.95
C SER A 119 15.97 -13.16 14.31
N ALA A 120 15.99 -13.51 15.59
CA ALA A 120 16.56 -14.77 16.05
C ALA A 120 15.83 -16.00 15.46
N GLU A 121 14.54 -15.85 15.20
CA GLU A 121 13.66 -16.86 14.60
C GLU A 121 13.77 -16.91 13.06
N GLY A 122 14.56 -16.01 12.45
CA GLY A 122 14.79 -15.95 11.01
C GLY A 122 13.78 -15.10 10.24
N GLU A 123 12.92 -14.34 10.92
CA GLU A 123 11.99 -13.41 10.28
C GLU A 123 12.75 -12.21 9.68
N PRO A 124 12.48 -11.84 8.41
CA PRO A 124 13.13 -10.70 7.79
C PRO A 124 12.64 -9.39 8.40
N ALA A 125 13.57 -8.47 8.67
CA ALA A 125 13.30 -7.09 9.01
C ALA A 125 13.83 -6.18 7.90
N ASN A 126 13.09 -5.12 7.60
CA ASN A 126 13.41 -4.18 6.55
C ASN A 126 13.50 -2.75 7.09
N LEU A 127 14.30 -1.93 6.42
CA LEU A 127 14.36 -0.49 6.61
C LEU A 127 13.69 0.19 5.42
N THR A 128 12.68 1.01 5.69
CA THR A 128 11.97 1.77 4.66
C THR A 128 12.35 3.24 4.76
N PHE A 129 12.84 3.77 3.65
CA PHE A 129 13.13 5.19 3.44
C PHE A 129 11.91 5.85 2.78
N MET A 130 11.48 7.00 3.28
CA MET A 130 10.38 7.79 2.76
C MET A 130 10.86 9.22 2.56
N ALA A 131 10.58 9.80 1.40
CA ALA A 131 11.00 11.15 1.04
C ALA A 131 9.87 11.89 0.28
N PRO A 132 9.95 13.22 0.15
CA PRO A 132 8.95 13.98 -0.60
C PRO A 132 8.72 13.47 -2.02
N SER A 133 7.55 13.78 -2.60
CA SER A 133 7.20 13.41 -3.98
C SER A 133 8.33 13.73 -4.96
N PHE A 134 8.55 12.84 -5.92
CA PHE A 134 9.63 12.95 -6.93
C PHE A 134 11.05 12.87 -6.39
N SER A 135 11.26 12.27 -5.21
CA SER A 135 12.59 12.03 -4.61
C SER A 135 13.10 10.61 -4.80
N GLU A 136 12.63 9.88 -5.81
CA GLU A 136 12.98 8.48 -6.07
C GLU A 136 14.48 8.30 -6.29
N GLU A 137 15.13 9.20 -7.03
CA GLU A 137 16.58 9.17 -7.25
C GLU A 137 17.35 9.21 -5.91
N LYS A 138 16.98 10.16 -5.03
CA LYS A 138 17.57 10.27 -3.69
C LYS A 138 17.36 9.00 -2.87
N LEU A 139 16.17 8.42 -2.90
CA LEU A 139 15.88 7.18 -2.20
C LEU A 139 16.72 6.01 -2.71
N LEU A 140 16.90 5.89 -4.04
CA LEU A 140 17.75 4.88 -4.64
C LEU A 140 19.21 5.04 -4.21
N MET A 141 19.74 6.27 -4.16
CA MET A 141 21.08 6.55 -3.67
C MET A 141 21.25 6.16 -2.19
N LEU A 142 20.31 6.52 -1.33
CA LEU A 142 20.33 6.18 0.10
C LEU A 142 20.22 4.68 0.32
N GLY A 143 19.32 4.00 -0.38
CA GLY A 143 19.14 2.56 -0.30
C GLY A 143 20.39 1.80 -0.78
N ALA A 144 20.97 2.18 -1.91
CA ALA A 144 22.21 1.59 -2.42
C ALA A 144 23.38 1.78 -1.45
N ALA A 145 23.53 2.98 -0.87
CA ALA A 145 24.56 3.26 0.13
C ALA A 145 24.38 2.39 1.37
N TYR A 146 23.15 2.22 1.84
CA TYR A 146 22.83 1.36 2.98
C TYR A 146 23.13 -0.13 2.68
N GLU A 147 22.66 -0.66 1.54
CA GLU A 147 22.88 -2.05 1.16
C GLU A 147 24.38 -2.37 1.00
N ASN A 148 25.16 -1.47 0.41
CA ASN A 148 26.61 -1.65 0.25
C ASN A 148 27.36 -1.80 1.57
N ILE A 149 26.87 -1.16 2.64
CA ILE A 149 27.50 -1.22 3.98
C ILE A 149 26.93 -2.41 4.78
N SER A 150 25.62 -2.59 4.74
CA SER A 150 24.92 -3.56 5.61
C SER A 150 24.99 -5.00 5.09
N ASN A 151 24.86 -5.17 3.78
CA ASN A 151 24.89 -6.46 3.06
C ASN A 151 23.99 -7.55 3.73
N HIS A 152 22.81 -7.15 4.17
CA HIS A 152 21.90 -8.03 4.93
C HIS A 152 21.04 -8.94 4.05
N ARG A 153 20.97 -8.69 2.72
CA ARG A 153 20.15 -9.49 1.81
C ARG A 153 20.67 -10.93 1.74
N LYS A 154 19.78 -11.89 1.95
CA LYS A 154 20.05 -13.33 1.79
C LYS A 154 18.96 -13.95 0.92
N SER A 155 19.35 -14.84 0.01
CA SER A 155 18.39 -15.64 -0.74
C SER A 155 17.69 -16.64 0.19
N PRO A 156 16.36 -16.88 0.04
CA PRO A 156 15.67 -17.90 0.80
C PRO A 156 16.28 -19.28 0.53
N LYS A 157 16.38 -20.09 1.57
CA LYS A 157 16.85 -21.49 1.41
C LYS A 157 15.80 -22.28 0.62
N GLY A 158 16.27 -23.08 -0.35
CA GLY A 158 15.41 -23.92 -1.19
C GLY A 158 14.84 -23.27 -2.46
N TYR A 159 15.24 -22.03 -2.77
CA TYR A 159 14.85 -21.29 -3.98
C TYR A 159 16.08 -20.91 -4.81
N GLN A 160 17.02 -21.83 -4.94
CA GLN A 160 18.20 -21.67 -5.80
C GLN A 160 17.99 -22.36 -7.14
#